data_157bdfb6cd5cef1306c9324270d73703
#
_entry.id   157bdfb6cd5cef1306c9324270d73703
#
_cell.length_a   1.000
_cell.length_b   1.000
_cell.length_c   1.000
_cell.angle_alpha   90.00
_cell.angle_beta   90.00
_cell.angle_gamma   90.00
#
_symmetry.space_group_name_H-M   'P 1'
#
loop_
_entity.id
_entity.type
_entity.pdbx_description
1 polymer ?
#
loop_
_entity_poly.entity_id
_entity_poly.type
_entity_poly.pdbx_seq_one_letter_code
_entity_poly.pdbx_strand_id
1 'polypeptide(L)'
;MNIFKLLFVIFLSFACLKCSIQEIKKPEPSMEKPQKIVVYQVFTRLFGNTNTSNKPWGTIEENGVGKFNDFDEKALQEIKALGVTHIWYTGVPHHSTITDYTAHGISNDDPDVVKGRAGSPYSVKDYYNVAPDLAVNPARRLEEFQDLIKRSHAAGLKVIIDIVPNHIARKYEGKSNPEGVTDFGASDNKNESYLRDNNFYYVVGESFRVPEWKNGYLPLGGEKHPLVDGKFDENPAKWTGNGSRAAQPDFYDWYETVKINYGVRPDGGKEFEELPNDFYQKDFKEHYAFWKDKQVPDSWKKFRDIALYWLDKGVDGFRYDMAEMVPVKFWSYMNSKKKKKNPEAFL
;
A
#
# COMPACT_ATOMS: atom_id res chain seq x y z
N MET A 1 -50.03 -61.85 -52.89
CA MET A 1 -49.79 -60.67 -52.06
C MET A 1 -48.85 -59.80 -52.82
N ASN A 2 -49.43 -58.72 -53.40
CA ASN A 2 -48.80 -57.94 -54.49
C ASN A 2 -47.58 -57.11 -53.97
N ILE A 3 -46.51 -57.27 -54.71
CA ILE A 3 -45.24 -56.52 -54.50
C ILE A 3 -45.46 -54.98 -54.38
N PHE A 4 -46.52 -54.46 -54.99
CA PHE A 4 -46.91 -53.05 -54.91
C PHE A 4 -47.37 -52.58 -53.54
N LYS A 5 -47.86 -53.45 -52.66
CA LYS A 5 -48.22 -53.06 -51.27
C LYS A 5 -47.02 -53.01 -50.36
N LEU A 6 -45.97 -53.77 -50.67
CA LEU A 6 -44.74 -53.76 -49.85
C LEU A 6 -43.88 -52.53 -50.11
N LEU A 7 -43.88 -52.03 -51.39
CA LEU A 7 -43.15 -50.80 -51.71
C LEU A 7 -43.79 -49.51 -51.12
N PHE A 8 -45.13 -49.51 -50.93
CA PHE A 8 -45.85 -48.37 -50.34
C PHE A 8 -45.62 -48.23 -48.82
N VAL A 9 -45.44 -49.33 -48.17
CA VAL A 9 -45.12 -49.33 -46.68
C VAL A 9 -43.70 -48.92 -46.45
N ILE A 10 -42.76 -49.26 -47.32
CA ILE A 10 -41.37 -48.84 -47.21
C ILE A 10 -41.17 -47.33 -47.48
N PHE A 11 -42.02 -46.76 -48.42
CA PHE A 11 -41.95 -45.33 -48.69
C PHE A 11 -42.59 -44.45 -47.61
N LEU A 12 -43.56 -44.97 -46.86
CA LEU A 12 -44.15 -44.23 -45.73
C LEU A 12 -43.22 -44.25 -44.45
N SER A 13 -42.38 -45.25 -44.33
CA SER A 13 -41.43 -45.32 -43.20
C SER A 13 -40.18 -44.42 -43.39
N PHE A 14 -39.88 -43.97 -44.62
CA PHE A 14 -38.78 -43.00 -44.87
C PHE A 14 -39.21 -41.54 -44.81
N ALA A 15 -40.51 -41.25 -44.78
CA ALA A 15 -41.03 -39.89 -44.70
C ALA A 15 -41.11 -39.34 -43.26
N CYS A 16 -40.99 -40.18 -42.24
CA CYS A 16 -41.08 -39.74 -40.82
C CYS A 16 -39.73 -39.55 -40.08
N LEU A 17 -38.61 -39.67 -40.80
CA LEU A 17 -37.27 -39.50 -40.20
C LEU A 17 -36.58 -38.18 -40.58
N LYS A 18 -37.37 -37.13 -40.96
CA LYS A 18 -36.92 -35.77 -40.84
C LYS A 18 -37.27 -35.21 -39.47
N CYS A 19 -36.74 -35.87 -38.40
CA CYS A 19 -36.65 -35.26 -37.12
C CYS A 19 -35.64 -34.12 -37.27
N SER A 20 -36.12 -32.90 -37.26
CA SER A 20 -35.28 -31.70 -37.21
C SER A 20 -34.34 -31.82 -36.03
N ILE A 21 -33.06 -32.04 -36.30
CA ILE A 21 -32.00 -31.74 -35.35
C ILE A 21 -32.06 -30.23 -35.18
N GLN A 22 -32.82 -29.75 -34.18
CA GLN A 22 -32.62 -28.40 -33.67
C GLN A 22 -31.20 -28.40 -33.10
N GLU A 23 -30.27 -27.74 -33.82
CA GLU A 23 -29.01 -27.31 -33.24
C GLU A 23 -29.37 -26.59 -31.95
N ILE A 24 -29.04 -27.22 -30.82
CA ILE A 24 -29.01 -26.55 -29.52
C ILE A 24 -27.94 -25.49 -29.70
N LYS A 25 -28.33 -24.26 -30.07
CA LYS A 25 -27.43 -23.11 -29.97
C LYS A 25 -26.89 -23.09 -28.55
N LYS A 26 -25.61 -23.43 -28.42
CA LYS A 26 -24.92 -23.13 -27.15
C LYS A 26 -25.27 -21.69 -26.81
N PRO A 27 -25.72 -21.41 -25.56
CA PRO A 27 -25.94 -20.02 -25.18
C PRO A 27 -24.63 -19.27 -25.43
N GLU A 28 -24.70 -18.20 -26.21
CA GLU A 28 -23.57 -17.29 -26.33
C GLU A 28 -23.15 -16.93 -24.95
N PRO A 29 -21.83 -16.95 -24.62
CA PRO A 29 -21.38 -16.53 -23.33
C PRO A 29 -21.93 -15.14 -23.12
N SER A 30 -22.84 -14.98 -22.18
CA SER A 30 -23.31 -13.68 -21.74
C SER A 30 -22.05 -12.90 -21.38
N MET A 31 -21.72 -11.85 -22.12
CA MET A 31 -20.69 -10.91 -21.68
C MET A 31 -21.23 -10.34 -20.38
N GLU A 32 -20.78 -10.87 -19.25
CA GLU A 32 -21.03 -10.26 -17.96
C GLU A 32 -20.55 -8.81 -18.11
N LYS A 33 -21.47 -7.87 -17.97
CA LYS A 33 -21.12 -6.46 -17.96
C LYS A 33 -20.04 -6.29 -16.88
N PRO A 34 -18.90 -5.65 -17.20
CA PRO A 34 -17.86 -5.48 -16.20
C PRO A 34 -18.48 -4.84 -14.97
N GLN A 35 -18.38 -5.52 -13.84
CA GLN A 35 -18.98 -5.04 -12.59
C GLN A 35 -18.29 -3.72 -12.23
N LYS A 36 -19.10 -2.68 -12.01
CA LYS A 36 -18.59 -1.37 -11.61
C LYS A 36 -17.83 -1.51 -10.28
N ILE A 37 -16.60 -1.02 -10.26
CA ILE A 37 -15.81 -0.95 -9.03
C ILE A 37 -16.29 0.25 -8.20
N VAL A 38 -16.67 0.00 -6.97
CA VAL A 38 -17.07 1.01 -5.97
C VAL A 38 -16.17 0.85 -4.76
N VAL A 39 -15.35 1.87 -4.49
CA VAL A 39 -14.41 1.89 -3.37
C VAL A 39 -15.00 2.71 -2.23
N TYR A 40 -15.03 2.12 -1.03
CA TYR A 40 -15.35 2.82 0.20
C TYR A 40 -14.06 3.05 0.99
N GLN A 41 -13.67 4.31 1.14
CA GLN A 41 -12.54 4.68 1.99
C GLN A 41 -12.98 4.81 3.43
N VAL A 42 -12.21 4.23 4.34
CA VAL A 42 -12.41 4.40 5.77
C VAL A 42 -11.08 4.66 6.47
N PHE A 43 -11.03 5.72 7.27
CA PHE A 43 -9.89 5.96 8.13
C PHE A 43 -9.98 5.06 9.35
N THR A 44 -9.20 3.97 9.35
CA THR A 44 -9.31 2.86 10.29
C THR A 44 -9.24 3.33 11.75
N ARG A 45 -8.39 4.33 12.03
CA ARG A 45 -8.21 4.92 13.36
C ARG A 45 -9.48 5.58 13.91
N LEU A 46 -10.38 6.06 13.05
CA LEU A 46 -11.60 6.76 13.46
C LEU A 46 -12.82 5.85 13.49
N PHE A 47 -12.85 4.80 12.68
CA PHE A 47 -13.99 3.89 12.61
C PHE A 47 -14.15 3.15 13.94
N GLY A 48 -15.38 3.13 14.47
CA GLY A 48 -15.69 2.50 15.78
C GLY A 48 -15.25 3.29 17.01
N ASN A 49 -14.43 4.35 16.86
CA ASN A 49 -14.09 5.19 17.99
C ASN A 49 -15.29 6.05 18.40
N THR A 50 -15.89 5.73 19.52
CA THR A 50 -17.03 6.46 20.10
C THR A 50 -16.63 7.52 21.13
N ASN A 51 -15.33 7.68 21.40
CA ASN A 51 -14.83 8.72 22.30
C ASN A 51 -14.91 10.09 21.60
N THR A 52 -15.53 11.05 22.25
CA THR A 52 -15.76 12.41 21.73
C THR A 52 -14.95 13.48 22.44
N SER A 53 -13.96 13.11 23.26
CA SER A 53 -13.14 14.06 24.03
C SER A 53 -12.40 15.04 23.15
N ASN A 54 -11.81 14.56 22.05
CA ASN A 54 -11.05 15.35 21.07
C ASN A 54 -10.03 16.30 21.73
N LYS A 55 -9.37 15.82 22.79
CA LYS A 55 -8.40 16.63 23.51
C LYS A 55 -7.20 16.93 22.60
N PRO A 56 -6.86 18.20 22.39
CA PRO A 56 -5.62 18.53 21.67
C PRO A 56 -4.42 17.83 22.31
N TRP A 57 -3.59 17.18 21.51
CA TRP A 57 -2.43 16.41 21.96
C TRP A 57 -2.75 15.25 22.93
N GLY A 58 -4.01 14.85 23.01
CA GLY A 58 -4.44 13.79 23.91
C GLY A 58 -3.86 12.40 23.55
N THR A 59 -3.71 11.58 24.58
CA THR A 59 -3.29 10.18 24.46
C THR A 59 -4.41 9.31 23.86
N ILE A 60 -4.10 8.05 23.59
CA ILE A 60 -5.10 7.07 23.14
C ILE A 60 -6.17 6.86 24.22
N GLU A 61 -5.77 6.85 25.49
CA GLU A 61 -6.69 6.67 26.62
C GLU A 61 -7.66 7.85 26.76
N GLU A 62 -7.20 9.06 26.41
CA GLU A 62 -8.02 10.27 26.46
C GLU A 62 -8.96 10.41 25.27
N ASN A 63 -8.47 10.10 24.05
CA ASN A 63 -9.19 10.36 22.81
C ASN A 63 -9.81 9.10 22.18
N GLY A 64 -9.41 7.93 22.63
CA GLY A 64 -9.77 6.67 21.98
C GLY A 64 -9.10 6.47 20.62
N VAL A 65 -9.30 5.29 20.07
CA VAL A 65 -8.84 4.90 18.74
C VAL A 65 -9.67 3.72 18.23
N GLY A 66 -10.09 3.76 16.96
CA GLY A 66 -10.74 2.62 16.29
C GLY A 66 -9.83 1.41 16.16
N LYS A 67 -10.41 0.24 16.16
CA LYS A 67 -9.71 -1.06 16.14
C LYS A 67 -10.08 -1.89 14.91
N PHE A 68 -9.18 -2.78 14.49
CA PHE A 68 -9.50 -3.77 13.46
C PHE A 68 -10.76 -4.58 13.79
N ASN A 69 -11.03 -4.79 15.07
CA ASN A 69 -12.19 -5.57 15.52
C ASN A 69 -13.50 -4.77 15.51
N ASP A 70 -13.47 -3.45 15.35
CA ASP A 70 -14.67 -2.63 15.18
C ASP A 70 -15.33 -2.87 13.81
N PHE A 71 -14.60 -3.40 12.84
CA PHE A 71 -15.13 -3.89 11.58
C PHE A 71 -15.69 -5.30 11.75
N ASP A 72 -16.75 -5.42 12.51
CA ASP A 72 -17.46 -6.68 12.71
C ASP A 72 -18.27 -7.09 11.48
N GLU A 73 -18.90 -8.26 11.54
CA GLU A 73 -19.71 -8.78 10.43
C GLU A 73 -20.85 -7.81 10.05
N LYS A 74 -21.52 -7.22 11.05
CA LYS A 74 -22.64 -6.28 10.83
C LYS A 74 -22.14 -5.03 10.09
N ALA A 75 -21.09 -4.40 10.57
CA ALA A 75 -20.50 -3.20 9.94
C ALA A 75 -20.09 -3.48 8.49
N LEU A 76 -19.44 -4.60 8.23
CA LEU A 76 -19.01 -4.98 6.89
C LEU A 76 -20.18 -5.27 5.95
N GLN A 77 -21.26 -5.90 6.44
CA GLN A 77 -22.47 -6.13 5.66
C GLN A 77 -23.22 -4.82 5.35
N GLU A 78 -23.28 -3.89 6.29
CA GLU A 78 -23.87 -2.57 6.06
C GLU A 78 -23.09 -1.78 5.00
N ILE A 79 -21.74 -1.81 5.04
CA ILE A 79 -20.90 -1.21 3.99
C ILE A 79 -21.15 -1.92 2.64
N LYS A 80 -21.24 -3.25 2.63
CA LYS A 80 -21.56 -4.02 1.41
C LYS A 80 -22.91 -3.65 0.81
N ALA A 81 -23.92 -3.43 1.65
CA ALA A 81 -25.27 -3.05 1.23
C ALA A 81 -25.34 -1.71 0.47
N LEU A 82 -24.32 -0.85 0.63
CA LEU A 82 -24.18 0.38 -0.16
C LEU A 82 -23.74 0.14 -1.61
N GLY A 83 -23.55 -1.13 -2.02
CA GLY A 83 -23.05 -1.47 -3.35
C GLY A 83 -21.52 -1.42 -3.48
N VAL A 84 -20.82 -1.35 -2.36
CA VAL A 84 -19.35 -1.33 -2.30
C VAL A 84 -18.78 -2.67 -2.74
N THR A 85 -17.71 -2.62 -3.52
CA THR A 85 -16.96 -3.81 -3.98
C THR A 85 -15.59 -3.91 -3.31
N HIS A 86 -14.99 -2.77 -2.94
CA HIS A 86 -13.67 -2.68 -2.33
C HIS A 86 -13.72 -1.75 -1.12
N ILE A 87 -13.10 -2.16 -0.04
CA ILE A 87 -12.89 -1.29 1.13
C ILE A 87 -11.42 -0.89 1.20
N TRP A 88 -11.16 0.40 1.28
CA TRP A 88 -9.83 0.94 1.46
C TRP A 88 -9.63 1.34 2.92
N TYR A 89 -8.89 0.52 3.64
CA TYR A 89 -8.48 0.77 5.01
C TYR A 89 -7.29 1.73 5.04
N THR A 90 -7.55 3.01 5.29
CA THR A 90 -6.51 4.04 5.37
C THR A 90 -5.75 3.94 6.70
N GLY A 91 -4.42 4.04 6.64
CA GLY A 91 -3.55 4.14 7.83
C GLY A 91 -3.18 2.80 8.46
N VAL A 92 -3.32 1.68 7.72
CA VAL A 92 -2.97 0.34 8.20
C VAL A 92 -1.47 0.11 8.36
N PRO A 93 -0.58 0.43 7.38
CA PRO A 93 0.84 0.23 7.56
C PRO A 93 1.37 0.92 8.83
N HIS A 94 2.31 0.27 9.50
CA HIS A 94 2.90 0.80 10.73
C HIS A 94 3.62 2.11 10.46
N HIS A 95 3.10 3.20 11.01
CA HIS A 95 3.64 4.56 10.91
C HIS A 95 4.17 5.03 12.28
N SER A 96 4.98 6.07 12.26
CA SER A 96 5.55 6.65 13.49
C SER A 96 4.44 7.20 14.39
N THR A 97 4.53 6.92 15.69
CA THR A 97 3.57 7.33 16.74
C THR A 97 4.29 7.55 18.05
N ILE A 98 3.72 8.39 18.93
CA ILE A 98 4.31 8.68 20.26
C ILE A 98 3.77 7.73 21.34
N THR A 99 2.84 6.85 21.00
CA THR A 99 2.42 5.80 21.95
C THR A 99 3.56 4.82 22.19
N ASP A 100 3.83 4.53 23.45
CA ASP A 100 4.92 3.60 23.85
C ASP A 100 4.51 2.15 23.61
N TYR A 101 5.20 1.50 22.69
CA TYR A 101 5.07 0.08 22.38
C TYR A 101 6.37 -0.70 22.63
N THR A 102 7.27 -0.20 23.48
CA THR A 102 8.55 -0.87 23.79
C THR A 102 8.36 -2.25 24.40
N ALA A 103 7.28 -2.45 25.18
CA ALA A 103 6.88 -3.77 25.69
C ALA A 103 6.57 -4.80 24.57
N HIS A 104 6.35 -4.34 23.34
CA HIS A 104 6.09 -5.16 22.15
C HIS A 104 7.29 -5.16 21.19
N GLY A 105 8.48 -4.74 21.64
CA GLY A 105 9.71 -4.71 20.86
C GLY A 105 9.73 -3.60 19.78
N ILE A 106 8.85 -2.61 19.86
CA ILE A 106 8.81 -1.45 18.97
C ILE A 106 9.54 -0.30 19.66
N SER A 107 10.53 0.28 19.01
CA SER A 107 11.26 1.42 19.54
C SER A 107 10.40 2.69 19.54
N ASN A 108 10.55 3.54 20.55
CA ASN A 108 9.89 4.84 20.60
C ASN A 108 10.29 5.72 19.41
N ASP A 109 9.35 6.48 18.90
CA ASP A 109 9.59 7.53 17.93
C ASP A 109 9.83 8.87 18.66
N ASP A 110 10.54 9.75 17.98
CA ASP A 110 10.96 11.02 18.54
C ASP A 110 9.95 12.12 18.19
N PRO A 111 9.32 12.76 19.18
CA PRO A 111 8.32 13.80 18.95
C PRO A 111 8.83 15.01 18.16
N ASP A 112 10.14 15.25 18.13
CA ASP A 112 10.74 16.33 17.33
C ASP A 112 10.66 16.05 15.81
N VAL A 113 10.38 14.79 15.42
CA VAL A 113 10.20 14.38 14.02
C VAL A 113 8.91 13.57 13.78
N VAL A 114 7.93 13.71 14.67
CA VAL A 114 6.58 13.11 14.52
C VAL A 114 5.53 14.20 14.71
N LYS A 115 4.55 14.27 13.80
CA LYS A 115 3.47 15.27 13.88
C LYS A 115 2.34 14.77 14.79
N GLY A 116 2.21 15.36 15.97
CA GLY A 116 1.22 14.97 16.97
C GLY A 116 1.54 13.61 17.63
N ARG A 117 0.63 13.12 18.49
CA ARG A 117 0.83 11.82 19.17
C ARG A 117 0.55 10.64 18.27
N ALA A 118 -0.50 10.75 17.47
CA ALA A 118 -0.91 9.68 16.55
C ALA A 118 0.03 9.51 15.36
N GLY A 119 0.85 10.53 15.08
CA GLY A 119 1.68 10.58 13.87
C GLY A 119 0.85 10.74 12.58
N SER A 120 1.53 10.66 11.46
CA SER A 120 0.91 10.65 10.14
C SER A 120 0.82 9.21 9.61
N PRO A 121 -0.33 8.75 9.13
CA PRO A 121 -0.45 7.43 8.49
C PRO A 121 0.41 7.31 7.23
N TYR A 122 0.88 8.43 6.70
CA TYR A 122 1.77 8.50 5.53
C TYR A 122 3.27 8.56 5.91
N SER A 123 3.61 8.63 7.20
CA SER A 123 4.98 8.49 7.70
C SER A 123 5.26 7.05 8.10
N VAL A 124 5.30 6.15 7.12
CA VAL A 124 5.41 4.70 7.34
C VAL A 124 6.78 4.35 7.90
N LYS A 125 6.78 3.67 9.06
CA LYS A 125 7.97 3.23 9.80
C LYS A 125 8.36 1.79 9.52
N ASP A 126 7.37 0.93 9.22
CA ASP A 126 7.59 -0.48 8.94
C ASP A 126 6.52 -1.00 7.97
N TYR A 127 6.92 -1.33 6.76
CA TYR A 127 6.01 -1.82 5.71
C TYR A 127 5.61 -3.28 5.86
N TYR A 128 6.32 -4.06 6.66
CA TYR A 128 5.99 -5.47 6.89
C TYR A 128 5.14 -5.66 8.16
N ASN A 129 4.60 -4.56 8.68
CA ASN A 129 3.82 -4.51 9.91
C ASN A 129 2.62 -3.57 9.78
N VAL A 130 1.73 -3.63 10.76
CA VAL A 130 0.57 -2.73 10.85
C VAL A 130 0.66 -1.87 12.10
N ALA A 131 -0.01 -0.72 12.07
CA ALA A 131 -0.05 0.22 13.19
C ALA A 131 -0.57 -0.46 14.47
N PRO A 132 0.23 -0.51 15.55
CA PRO A 132 -0.16 -1.19 16.78
C PRO A 132 -1.36 -0.56 17.47
N ASP A 133 -1.59 0.74 17.27
CA ASP A 133 -2.77 1.47 17.74
C ASP A 133 -4.09 0.81 17.31
N LEU A 134 -4.10 0.20 16.13
CA LEU A 134 -5.31 -0.36 15.52
C LEU A 134 -5.68 -1.76 16.01
N ALA A 135 -4.78 -2.42 16.74
CA ALA A 135 -5.04 -3.73 17.32
C ALA A 135 -5.61 -3.61 18.74
N VAL A 136 -6.46 -4.55 19.11
CA VAL A 136 -6.89 -4.74 20.52
C VAL A 136 -5.71 -5.25 21.33
N ASN A 137 -4.95 -6.20 20.77
CA ASN A 137 -3.71 -6.69 21.35
C ASN A 137 -2.52 -6.34 20.43
N PRO A 138 -1.70 -5.33 20.76
CA PRO A 138 -0.57 -4.92 19.93
C PRO A 138 0.44 -6.03 19.61
N ALA A 139 0.56 -7.06 20.45
CA ALA A 139 1.40 -8.22 20.18
C ALA A 139 0.85 -9.08 19.02
N ARG A 140 -0.45 -9.05 18.78
CA ARG A 140 -1.14 -9.84 17.75
C ARG A 140 -1.63 -9.00 16.56
N ARG A 141 -1.15 -7.78 16.43
CA ARG A 141 -1.63 -6.80 15.44
C ARG A 141 -1.68 -7.31 14.00
N LEU A 142 -0.67 -8.06 13.56
CA LEU A 142 -0.65 -8.66 12.21
C LEU A 142 -1.74 -9.73 12.04
N GLU A 143 -1.97 -10.55 13.07
CA GLU A 143 -3.01 -11.56 13.06
C GLU A 143 -4.40 -10.90 13.03
N GLU A 144 -4.63 -9.90 13.88
CA GLU A 144 -5.89 -9.15 13.92
C GLU A 144 -6.22 -8.50 12.57
N PHE A 145 -5.20 -7.95 11.89
CA PHE A 145 -5.40 -7.41 10.54
C PHE A 145 -5.68 -8.51 9.50
N GLN A 146 -4.99 -9.65 9.56
CA GLN A 146 -5.30 -10.78 8.68
C GLN A 146 -6.72 -11.32 8.91
N ASP A 147 -7.19 -11.32 10.16
CA ASP A 147 -8.56 -11.70 10.47
C ASP A 147 -9.57 -10.66 9.96
N LEU A 148 -9.23 -9.36 9.95
CA LEU A 148 -10.04 -8.35 9.28
C LEU A 148 -10.12 -8.59 7.77
N ILE A 149 -9.02 -8.93 7.10
CA ILE A 149 -9.03 -9.28 5.68
C ILE A 149 -9.99 -10.44 5.42
N LYS A 150 -9.92 -11.52 6.22
CA LYS A 150 -10.82 -12.68 6.10
C LYS A 150 -12.29 -12.29 6.29
N ARG A 151 -12.60 -11.47 7.31
CA ARG A 151 -13.97 -10.98 7.55
C ARG A 151 -14.48 -10.14 6.38
N SER A 152 -13.63 -9.26 5.83
CA SER A 152 -13.97 -8.45 4.66
C SER A 152 -14.30 -9.33 3.44
N HIS A 153 -13.47 -10.34 3.17
CA HIS A 153 -13.71 -11.30 2.09
C HIS A 153 -14.99 -12.11 2.31
N ALA A 154 -15.26 -12.55 3.55
CA ALA A 154 -16.51 -13.24 3.89
C ALA A 154 -17.75 -12.37 3.65
N ALA A 155 -17.63 -11.06 3.83
CA ALA A 155 -18.68 -10.09 3.49
C ALA A 155 -18.73 -9.75 1.97
N GLY A 156 -17.89 -10.35 1.14
CA GLY A 156 -17.81 -10.10 -0.31
C GLY A 156 -17.17 -8.75 -0.66
N LEU A 157 -16.30 -8.23 0.20
CA LEU A 157 -15.53 -7.00 0.00
C LEU A 157 -14.07 -7.34 -0.30
N LYS A 158 -13.48 -6.73 -1.31
CA LYS A 158 -12.04 -6.75 -1.55
C LYS A 158 -11.34 -5.70 -0.70
N VAL A 159 -10.09 -5.96 -0.30
CA VAL A 159 -9.32 -5.13 0.63
C VAL A 159 -8.22 -4.36 -0.10
N ILE A 160 -8.20 -3.05 0.13
CA ILE A 160 -7.15 -2.13 -0.34
C ILE A 160 -6.47 -1.50 0.87
N ILE A 161 -5.13 -1.38 0.82
CA ILE A 161 -4.35 -0.61 1.79
C ILE A 161 -3.47 0.42 1.08
N ASP A 162 -2.93 1.39 1.84
CA ASP A 162 -2.00 2.38 1.31
C ASP A 162 -0.60 1.81 1.14
N ILE A 163 0.08 2.25 0.07
CA ILE A 163 1.54 2.29 -0.04
C ILE A 163 1.94 3.74 -0.33
N VAL A 164 2.94 4.24 0.38
CA VAL A 164 3.47 5.60 0.27
C VAL A 164 4.86 5.55 -0.39
N PRO A 165 4.96 5.48 -1.72
CA PRO A 165 6.24 5.19 -2.35
C PRO A 165 7.18 6.40 -2.40
N ASN A 166 6.66 7.62 -2.34
CA ASN A 166 7.47 8.83 -2.45
C ASN A 166 8.40 9.06 -1.26
N HIS A 167 7.99 8.64 -0.06
CA HIS A 167 8.70 8.89 1.20
C HIS A 167 8.35 7.85 2.27
N ILE A 168 9.15 7.79 3.31
CA ILE A 168 8.91 6.98 4.51
C ILE A 168 9.25 7.78 5.76
N ALA A 169 8.95 7.26 6.94
CA ALA A 169 9.33 7.87 8.19
C ALA A 169 10.84 8.12 8.26
N ARG A 170 11.25 9.22 8.89
CA ARG A 170 12.67 9.54 9.07
C ARG A 170 13.40 8.45 9.86
N LYS A 171 12.73 7.89 10.88
CA LYS A 171 13.19 6.69 11.58
C LYS A 171 12.44 5.46 11.03
N TYR A 172 12.86 4.95 9.85
CA TYR A 172 12.37 3.66 9.35
C TYR A 172 13.05 2.52 10.08
N GLU A 173 12.27 1.58 10.61
CA GLU A 173 12.77 0.43 11.37
C GLU A 173 11.81 -0.75 11.23
N GLY A 174 12.15 -1.73 10.40
CA GLY A 174 11.38 -2.96 10.22
C GLY A 174 11.58 -3.93 11.38
N LYS A 175 10.49 -4.35 12.02
CA LYS A 175 10.50 -5.36 13.10
C LYS A 175 10.01 -6.73 12.64
N SER A 176 9.30 -6.76 11.51
CA SER A 176 8.67 -7.97 10.98
C SER A 176 9.13 -8.29 9.57
N ASN A 177 10.33 -7.85 9.23
CA ASN A 177 10.91 -8.11 7.91
C ASN A 177 10.98 -9.61 7.63
N PRO A 178 10.54 -10.07 6.44
CA PRO A 178 10.81 -11.42 5.98
C PRO A 178 12.31 -11.73 5.97
N GLU A 179 12.66 -13.02 6.03
CA GLU A 179 14.06 -13.46 5.94
C GLU A 179 14.75 -12.91 4.69
N GLY A 180 15.95 -12.36 4.86
CA GLY A 180 16.75 -11.75 3.80
C GLY A 180 16.33 -10.34 3.39
N VAL A 181 15.25 -9.78 3.96
CA VAL A 181 14.83 -8.39 3.71
C VAL A 181 15.55 -7.45 4.65
N THR A 182 16.16 -6.42 4.07
CA THR A 182 16.83 -5.34 4.81
C THR A 182 16.03 -4.05 4.75
N ASP A 183 16.13 -3.22 5.79
CA ASP A 183 15.49 -1.92 5.85
C ASP A 183 15.95 -0.97 4.72
N PHE A 184 15.12 0.03 4.42
CA PHE A 184 15.54 1.13 3.55
C PHE A 184 16.77 1.82 4.15
N GLY A 185 17.76 2.07 3.31
CA GLY A 185 19.00 2.75 3.68
C GLY A 185 20.04 1.89 4.41
N ALA A 186 19.74 0.62 4.71
CA ALA A 186 20.67 -0.27 5.42
C ALA A 186 21.98 -0.50 4.65
N SER A 187 21.95 -0.48 3.32
CA SER A 187 23.10 -0.69 2.45
C SER A 187 23.59 0.59 1.76
N ASP A 188 23.04 1.75 2.12
CA ASP A 188 23.38 3.01 1.48
C ASP A 188 24.80 3.45 1.79
N ASN A 189 25.52 3.93 0.78
CA ASN A 189 26.76 4.66 0.96
C ASN A 189 26.44 6.12 1.32
N LYS A 190 26.58 6.44 2.60
CA LYS A 190 26.26 7.75 3.16
C LYS A 190 27.32 8.83 2.90
N ASN A 191 28.47 8.45 2.31
CA ASN A 191 29.51 9.40 1.93
C ASN A 191 29.24 10.09 0.59
N GLU A 192 28.19 9.64 -0.12
CA GLU A 192 27.79 10.18 -1.42
C GLU A 192 26.39 10.79 -1.32
N SER A 193 26.21 11.98 -1.88
CA SER A 193 24.90 12.64 -1.88
C SER A 193 23.85 11.89 -2.69
N TYR A 194 24.29 11.14 -3.68
CA TYR A 194 23.48 10.30 -4.55
C TYR A 194 24.31 9.11 -5.07
N LEU A 195 23.71 7.95 -5.03
CA LEU A 195 24.09 6.79 -5.86
C LEU A 195 22.79 6.14 -6.34
N ARG A 196 22.78 5.54 -7.53
CA ARG A 196 21.58 4.92 -8.12
C ARG A 196 20.86 3.96 -7.17
N ASP A 197 21.61 3.12 -6.47
CA ASP A 197 21.10 2.06 -5.62
C ASP A 197 21.01 2.44 -4.13
N ASN A 198 21.41 3.67 -3.74
CA ASN A 198 21.04 4.24 -2.43
C ASN A 198 19.53 4.42 -2.35
N ASN A 199 18.93 4.10 -1.21
CA ASN A 199 17.49 4.32 -1.00
C ASN A 199 17.13 5.78 -0.72
N PHE A 200 18.11 6.57 -0.27
CA PHE A 200 17.94 7.98 0.09
C PHE A 200 18.93 8.89 -0.63
N TYR A 201 18.61 10.19 -0.60
CA TYR A 201 19.53 11.27 -0.92
C TYR A 201 20.09 11.85 0.37
N TYR A 202 21.38 12.18 0.38
CA TYR A 202 22.09 12.66 1.57
C TYR A 202 22.62 14.08 1.42
N VAL A 203 22.67 14.81 2.53
CA VAL A 203 23.37 16.09 2.68
C VAL A 203 24.72 15.78 3.33
N VAL A 204 25.68 15.40 2.51
CA VAL A 204 26.97 14.91 2.97
C VAL A 204 27.71 15.97 3.80
N GLY A 205 28.22 15.56 4.96
CA GLY A 205 28.99 16.44 5.85
C GLY A 205 28.13 17.27 6.83
N GLU A 206 26.80 17.16 6.74
CA GLU A 206 25.90 17.84 7.68
C GLU A 206 24.97 16.86 8.38
N SER A 207 24.85 17.01 9.72
CA SER A 207 23.83 16.31 10.50
C SER A 207 22.47 16.98 10.38
N PHE A 208 21.40 16.22 10.50
CA PHE A 208 20.06 16.74 10.55
C PHE A 208 19.88 17.65 11.79
N ARG A 209 19.19 18.74 11.59
CA ARG A 209 18.72 19.63 12.64
C ARG A 209 17.20 19.75 12.56
N VAL A 210 16.55 19.64 13.72
CA VAL A 210 15.11 19.87 13.85
C VAL A 210 14.78 21.28 13.31
N PRO A 211 13.65 21.44 12.58
CA PRO A 211 13.27 22.75 12.07
C PRO A 211 12.98 23.75 13.20
N GLU A 212 13.15 25.03 12.94
CA GLU A 212 12.68 26.05 13.84
C GLU A 212 11.15 26.04 13.89
N TRP A 213 10.60 25.94 15.10
CA TRP A 213 9.15 25.92 15.29
C TRP A 213 8.54 27.28 14.96
N LYS A 214 7.38 27.29 14.29
CA LYS A 214 6.69 28.51 13.86
C LYS A 214 5.25 28.53 14.40
N ASN A 215 4.65 29.72 14.45
CA ASN A 215 3.25 29.90 14.82
C ASN A 215 2.87 29.34 16.21
N GLY A 216 3.81 29.34 17.16
CA GLY A 216 3.57 28.81 18.50
C GLY A 216 3.46 27.28 18.57
N TYR A 217 3.78 26.58 17.48
CA TYR A 217 3.86 25.12 17.53
C TYR A 217 4.97 24.67 18.47
N LEU A 218 4.66 23.67 19.27
CA LEU A 218 5.62 22.93 20.08
C LEU A 218 5.31 21.43 19.96
N PRO A 219 6.32 20.56 19.91
CA PRO A 219 6.09 19.11 19.94
C PRO A 219 5.21 18.75 21.14
N LEU A 220 4.23 17.88 20.93
CA LEU A 220 3.24 17.45 21.93
C LEU A 220 2.51 18.62 22.64
N GLY A 221 2.38 19.79 21.96
CA GLY A 221 1.77 20.97 22.55
C GLY A 221 2.55 21.58 23.70
N GLY A 222 3.84 21.28 23.83
CA GLY A 222 4.72 21.76 24.91
C GLY A 222 4.70 20.88 26.16
N GLU A 223 4.09 19.70 26.10
CA GLU A 223 4.15 18.71 27.19
C GLU A 223 5.60 18.24 27.39
N LYS A 224 6.00 18.06 28.66
CA LYS A 224 7.32 17.52 28.97
C LYS A 224 7.43 16.05 28.56
N HIS A 225 8.37 15.77 27.68
CA HIS A 225 8.67 14.42 27.23
C HIS A 225 10.18 14.26 27.11
N PRO A 226 10.77 13.11 27.52
CA PRO A 226 12.24 12.92 27.51
C PRO A 226 12.90 13.09 26.14
N LEU A 227 12.17 12.83 25.05
CA LEU A 227 12.67 12.93 23.67
C LEU A 227 12.28 14.27 23.00
N VAL A 228 11.62 15.20 23.69
CA VAL A 228 11.43 16.58 23.21
C VAL A 228 12.60 17.41 23.68
N ASP A 229 13.72 17.32 22.98
CA ASP A 229 14.97 17.99 23.32
C ASP A 229 15.53 18.86 22.17
N GLY A 230 14.75 18.98 21.08
CA GLY A 230 15.13 19.74 19.89
C GLY A 230 16.22 19.07 19.06
N LYS A 231 16.43 17.77 19.21
CA LYS A 231 17.45 17.00 18.49
C LYS A 231 16.85 15.75 17.89
N PHE A 232 17.45 15.29 16.81
CA PHE A 232 17.20 13.98 16.23
C PHE A 232 18.51 13.47 15.62
N ASP A 233 18.94 12.28 16.02
CA ASP A 233 20.22 11.72 15.60
C ASP A 233 20.14 11.15 14.19
N GLU A 234 20.55 11.94 13.20
CA GLU A 234 20.67 11.53 11.80
C GLU A 234 21.90 12.20 11.16
N ASN A 235 22.89 11.38 10.82
CA ASN A 235 24.14 11.83 10.19
C ASN A 235 24.58 10.87 9.08
N PRO A 236 24.77 11.35 7.83
CA PRO A 236 24.37 12.68 7.34
C PRO A 236 22.84 12.84 7.25
N ALA A 237 22.40 14.09 7.20
CA ALA A 237 20.99 14.41 7.00
C ALA A 237 20.48 13.83 5.67
N LYS A 238 19.21 13.40 5.64
CA LYS A 238 18.52 12.96 4.42
C LYS A 238 17.57 14.05 3.91
N TRP A 239 17.33 14.08 2.61
CA TRP A 239 16.32 14.98 2.04
C TRP A 239 14.95 14.66 2.65
N THR A 240 14.14 15.70 2.88
CA THR A 240 12.77 15.52 3.36
C THR A 240 11.85 14.90 2.31
N GLY A 241 10.72 14.38 2.74
CA GLY A 241 9.76 13.71 1.85
C GLY A 241 9.26 14.57 0.68
N ASN A 242 9.15 15.88 0.87
CA ASN A 242 8.82 16.83 -0.22
C ASN A 242 10.04 17.25 -1.06
N GLY A 243 11.25 16.76 -0.75
CA GLY A 243 12.46 16.99 -1.53
C GLY A 243 13.31 18.18 -1.10
N SER A 244 13.07 18.75 0.07
CA SER A 244 13.98 19.76 0.66
C SER A 244 15.36 19.14 0.89
N ARG A 245 16.41 19.86 0.50
CA ARG A 245 17.81 19.44 0.52
C ARG A 245 18.60 20.03 1.69
N ALA A 246 17.92 20.76 2.57
CA ALA A 246 18.55 21.41 3.72
C ALA A 246 18.71 20.40 4.87
N ALA A 247 19.88 20.42 5.53
CA ALA A 247 20.11 19.64 6.76
C ALA A 247 19.22 20.14 7.92
N GLN A 248 18.84 21.43 7.92
CA GLN A 248 17.75 21.98 8.72
C GLN A 248 16.61 22.39 7.79
N PRO A 249 15.58 21.55 7.62
CA PRO A 249 14.44 21.90 6.77
C PRO A 249 13.60 23.02 7.39
N ASP A 250 12.75 23.64 6.58
CA ASP A 250 11.74 24.57 7.09
C ASP A 250 10.64 23.82 7.85
N PHE A 251 9.95 24.49 8.76
CA PHE A 251 8.80 23.94 9.51
C PHE A 251 7.70 23.41 8.57
N TYR A 252 7.52 24.00 7.40
CA TYR A 252 6.51 23.58 6.41
C TYR A 252 7.00 22.46 5.47
N ASP A 253 8.28 22.08 5.55
CA ASP A 253 8.76 20.88 4.89
C ASP A 253 8.21 19.61 5.57
N TRP A 254 8.25 18.49 4.85
CA TRP A 254 7.83 17.21 5.46
C TRP A 254 8.98 16.60 6.26
N TYR A 255 9.40 17.32 7.31
CA TYR A 255 10.59 16.99 8.10
C TYR A 255 10.49 15.65 8.84
N GLU A 256 9.29 15.15 9.07
CA GLU A 256 9.03 13.83 9.67
C GLU A 256 9.29 12.66 8.72
N THR A 257 9.48 12.93 7.44
CA THR A 257 9.69 11.93 6.40
C THR A 257 10.97 12.18 5.59
N VAL A 258 11.45 11.14 4.92
CA VAL A 258 12.60 11.17 4.04
C VAL A 258 12.24 10.74 2.63
N LYS A 259 12.80 11.42 1.64
CA LYS A 259 12.57 11.17 0.21
C LYS A 259 13.21 9.86 -0.21
N ILE A 260 12.47 9.02 -0.92
CA ILE A 260 12.99 7.80 -1.55
C ILE A 260 13.67 8.17 -2.88
N ASN A 261 14.84 7.57 -3.10
CA ASN A 261 15.59 7.65 -4.34
C ASN A 261 15.16 6.51 -5.29
N TYR A 262 14.72 6.89 -6.46
CA TYR A 262 14.27 5.99 -7.53
C TYR A 262 15.29 5.89 -8.68
N GLY A 263 16.56 6.16 -8.46
CA GLY A 263 17.57 6.25 -9.52
C GLY A 263 17.41 7.51 -10.35
N VAL A 264 16.93 8.59 -9.73
CA VAL A 264 16.84 9.92 -10.33
C VAL A 264 17.88 10.83 -9.68
N ARG A 265 18.84 11.29 -10.46
CA ARG A 265 19.90 12.19 -9.96
C ARG A 265 19.35 13.53 -9.52
N PRO A 266 20.06 14.27 -8.66
CA PRO A 266 19.68 15.60 -8.22
C PRO A 266 19.49 16.64 -9.36
N ASP A 267 20.10 16.40 -10.51
CA ASP A 267 19.96 17.20 -11.73
C ASP A 267 18.79 16.77 -12.63
N GLY A 268 18.03 15.73 -12.22
CA GLY A 268 16.91 15.17 -12.96
C GLY A 268 17.28 14.04 -13.92
N GLY A 269 18.55 13.71 -14.07
CA GLY A 269 19.02 12.57 -14.87
C GLY A 269 18.48 11.25 -14.31
N LYS A 270 18.17 10.29 -15.18
CA LYS A 270 17.58 9.01 -14.82
C LYS A 270 18.57 7.88 -15.09
N GLU A 271 18.72 6.97 -14.14
CA GLU A 271 19.66 5.84 -14.20
C GLU A 271 18.92 4.49 -14.19
N PHE A 272 17.90 4.40 -15.03
CA PHE A 272 17.13 3.18 -15.31
C PHE A 272 16.68 3.17 -16.77
N GLU A 273 16.29 2.01 -17.27
CA GLU A 273 15.86 1.82 -18.65
C GLU A 273 14.60 2.64 -18.98
N GLU A 274 14.60 3.24 -20.18
CA GLU A 274 13.42 3.89 -20.73
C GLU A 274 12.53 2.85 -21.44
N LEU A 275 11.21 2.98 -21.26
CA LEU A 275 10.24 2.18 -21.98
C LEU A 275 10.14 2.67 -23.43
N PRO A 276 10.05 1.76 -24.41
CA PRO A 276 9.66 2.13 -25.77
C PRO A 276 8.30 2.86 -25.80
N ASN A 277 8.16 3.80 -26.75
CA ASN A 277 6.99 4.68 -26.81
C ASN A 277 5.65 3.95 -26.99
N ASP A 278 5.64 2.74 -27.55
CA ASP A 278 4.44 1.94 -27.77
C ASP A 278 4.00 1.16 -26.53
N PHE A 279 4.82 1.15 -25.44
CA PHE A 279 4.49 0.38 -24.24
C PHE A 279 3.24 0.87 -23.48
N TYR A 280 2.78 2.10 -23.71
CA TYR A 280 1.51 2.55 -23.14
C TYR A 280 0.28 1.78 -23.68
N GLN A 281 0.42 1.08 -24.82
CA GLN A 281 -0.61 0.22 -25.42
C GLN A 281 -0.44 -1.26 -25.07
N LYS A 282 0.65 -1.62 -24.38
CA LYS A 282 0.99 -3.01 -24.05
C LYS A 282 0.31 -3.44 -22.75
N ASP A 283 0.05 -4.75 -22.65
CA ASP A 283 -0.47 -5.34 -21.43
C ASP A 283 0.64 -5.59 -20.39
N PHE A 284 0.23 -6.01 -19.19
CA PHE A 284 1.18 -6.26 -18.10
C PHE A 284 2.18 -7.39 -18.40
N LYS A 285 1.88 -8.33 -19.29
CA LYS A 285 2.77 -9.45 -19.64
C LYS A 285 3.97 -8.95 -20.44
N GLU A 286 3.74 -8.02 -21.36
CA GLU A 286 4.78 -7.39 -22.16
C GLU A 286 5.67 -6.50 -21.28
N HIS A 287 5.06 -5.69 -20.38
CA HIS A 287 5.81 -4.93 -19.38
C HIS A 287 6.64 -5.86 -18.48
N TYR A 288 6.07 -6.98 -18.02
CA TYR A 288 6.78 -7.95 -17.20
C TYR A 288 7.98 -8.55 -17.96
N ALA A 289 7.80 -8.92 -19.22
CA ALA A 289 8.85 -9.47 -20.07
C ALA A 289 9.99 -8.45 -20.29
N PHE A 290 9.64 -7.18 -20.53
CA PHE A 290 10.61 -6.10 -20.66
C PHE A 290 11.50 -5.96 -19.40
N TRP A 291 10.86 -5.92 -18.22
CA TRP A 291 11.57 -5.70 -16.95
C TRP A 291 12.23 -6.96 -16.38
N LYS A 292 12.06 -8.13 -16.98
CA LYS A 292 12.52 -9.42 -16.43
C LYS A 292 14.03 -9.44 -16.16
N ASP A 293 14.79 -8.96 -17.13
CA ASP A 293 16.26 -9.04 -17.14
C ASP A 293 16.92 -7.65 -16.98
N LYS A 294 16.14 -6.61 -16.66
CA LYS A 294 16.65 -5.26 -16.48
C LYS A 294 17.08 -4.99 -15.05
N GLN A 295 18.20 -4.29 -14.93
CA GLN A 295 18.66 -3.79 -13.64
C GLN A 295 17.85 -2.56 -13.24
N VAL A 296 17.25 -2.61 -12.07
CA VAL A 296 16.47 -1.50 -11.52
C VAL A 296 17.03 -1.03 -10.19
N PRO A 297 16.82 0.23 -9.79
CA PRO A 297 17.25 0.74 -8.49
C PRO A 297 16.76 -0.13 -7.33
N ASP A 298 17.50 -0.16 -6.23
CA ASP A 298 17.19 -1.02 -5.09
C ASP A 298 15.83 -0.70 -4.46
N SER A 299 15.46 0.57 -4.37
CA SER A 299 14.13 1.00 -3.88
C SER A 299 12.96 0.39 -4.67
N TRP A 300 13.12 0.16 -6.00
CA TRP A 300 12.11 -0.50 -6.81
C TRP A 300 11.88 -1.94 -6.37
N LYS A 301 12.97 -2.65 -6.06
CA LYS A 301 12.91 -4.04 -5.58
C LYS A 301 12.22 -4.10 -4.22
N LYS A 302 12.58 -3.21 -3.29
CA LYS A 302 11.98 -3.14 -1.96
C LYS A 302 10.46 -2.90 -2.03
N PHE A 303 9.99 -1.91 -2.80
CA PHE A 303 8.55 -1.68 -2.95
C PHE A 303 7.81 -2.80 -3.67
N ARG A 304 8.46 -3.45 -4.66
CA ARG A 304 7.90 -4.68 -5.25
C ARG A 304 7.68 -5.75 -4.18
N ASP A 305 8.67 -5.99 -3.35
CA ASP A 305 8.63 -7.06 -2.34
C ASP A 305 7.60 -6.76 -1.26
N ILE A 306 7.47 -5.50 -0.84
CA ILE A 306 6.39 -5.03 0.03
C ILE A 306 5.02 -5.33 -0.58
N ALA A 307 4.80 -4.97 -1.84
CA ALA A 307 3.51 -5.21 -2.49
C ALA A 307 3.22 -6.71 -2.64
N LEU A 308 4.20 -7.53 -3.01
CA LEU A 308 4.02 -8.98 -3.11
C LEU A 308 3.74 -9.62 -1.75
N TYR A 309 4.40 -9.17 -0.69
CA TYR A 309 4.15 -9.62 0.68
C TYR A 309 2.68 -9.40 1.10
N TRP A 310 2.14 -8.21 0.86
CA TRP A 310 0.76 -7.91 1.23
C TRP A 310 -0.27 -8.64 0.36
N LEU A 311 0.01 -8.87 -0.94
CA LEU A 311 -0.80 -9.74 -1.78
C LEU A 311 -0.82 -11.18 -1.23
N ASP A 312 0.32 -11.70 -0.76
CA ASP A 312 0.40 -13.02 -0.13
C ASP A 312 -0.34 -13.09 1.21
N LYS A 313 -0.51 -11.96 1.90
CA LYS A 313 -1.33 -11.83 3.12
C LYS A 313 -2.83 -11.67 2.85
N GLY A 314 -3.24 -11.60 1.59
CA GLY A 314 -4.65 -11.53 1.18
C GLY A 314 -5.17 -10.13 0.87
N VAL A 315 -4.32 -9.11 0.84
CA VAL A 315 -4.71 -7.78 0.34
C VAL A 315 -4.98 -7.88 -1.16
N ASP A 316 -6.08 -7.30 -1.65
CA ASP A 316 -6.49 -7.39 -3.06
C ASP A 316 -5.89 -6.28 -3.93
N GLY A 317 -5.34 -5.24 -3.32
CA GLY A 317 -4.74 -4.14 -4.06
C GLY A 317 -4.30 -2.98 -3.18
N PHE A 318 -3.86 -1.92 -3.85
CA PHE A 318 -3.23 -0.80 -3.15
C PHE A 318 -3.73 0.55 -3.66
N ARG A 319 -3.82 1.51 -2.75
CA ARG A 319 -3.85 2.91 -3.10
C ARG A 319 -2.44 3.48 -2.90
N TYR A 320 -1.95 4.21 -3.89
CA TYR A 320 -0.62 4.80 -3.85
C TYR A 320 -0.71 6.28 -3.55
N ASP A 321 -0.08 6.67 -2.43
CA ASP A 321 0.05 8.07 -2.07
C ASP A 321 1.14 8.74 -2.92
N MET A 322 0.91 10.00 -3.34
CA MET A 322 1.89 10.81 -4.09
C MET A 322 2.48 10.09 -5.32
N ALA A 323 1.64 9.30 -6.01
CA ALA A 323 2.06 8.46 -7.15
C ALA A 323 2.71 9.25 -8.29
N GLU A 324 2.31 10.51 -8.48
CA GLU A 324 2.84 11.43 -9.48
C GLU A 324 4.28 11.89 -9.21
N MET A 325 4.74 11.79 -7.96
CA MET A 325 6.11 12.14 -7.56
C MET A 325 7.12 11.00 -7.77
N VAL A 326 6.66 9.88 -8.32
CA VAL A 326 7.46 8.66 -8.56
C VAL A 326 7.57 8.43 -10.07
N PRO A 327 8.75 7.99 -10.60
CA PRO A 327 8.92 7.80 -12.04
C PRO A 327 7.90 6.82 -12.65
N VAL A 328 7.31 7.19 -13.79
CA VAL A 328 6.31 6.35 -14.50
C VAL A 328 6.83 4.95 -14.80
N LYS A 329 8.13 4.80 -15.09
CA LYS A 329 8.76 3.51 -15.37
C LYS A 329 8.74 2.56 -14.16
N PHE A 330 8.83 3.11 -12.94
CA PHE A 330 8.64 2.32 -11.73
C PHE A 330 7.25 1.67 -11.70
N TRP A 331 6.19 2.39 -12.08
CA TRP A 331 4.84 1.84 -12.11
C TRP A 331 4.70 0.71 -13.13
N SER A 332 5.33 0.84 -14.29
CA SER A 332 5.41 -0.24 -15.27
C SER A 332 6.05 -1.50 -14.68
N TYR A 333 7.21 -1.34 -14.03
CA TYR A 333 7.90 -2.43 -13.33
C TYR A 333 7.03 -3.04 -12.24
N MET A 334 6.59 -2.25 -11.29
CA MET A 334 5.87 -2.70 -10.10
C MET A 334 4.52 -3.34 -10.45
N ASN A 335 3.71 -2.68 -11.28
CA ASN A 335 2.39 -3.16 -11.65
C ASN A 335 2.46 -4.46 -12.45
N SER A 336 3.44 -4.60 -13.35
CA SER A 336 3.63 -5.85 -14.10
C SER A 336 3.97 -7.03 -13.18
N LYS A 337 4.78 -6.82 -12.14
CA LYS A 337 5.12 -7.86 -11.14
C LYS A 337 3.90 -8.24 -10.29
N LYS A 338 3.11 -7.25 -9.85
CA LYS A 338 1.88 -7.49 -9.10
C LYS A 338 0.83 -8.26 -9.92
N LYS A 339 0.58 -7.80 -11.16
CA LYS A 339 -0.36 -8.47 -12.08
C LYS A 339 0.10 -9.88 -12.46
N LYS A 340 1.40 -10.12 -12.54
CA LYS A 340 1.93 -11.47 -12.73
C LYS A 340 1.64 -12.37 -11.52
N LYS A 341 1.69 -11.84 -10.30
CA LYS A 341 1.36 -12.55 -9.06
C LYS A 341 -0.14 -12.77 -8.91
N ASN A 342 -0.93 -11.73 -9.11
CA ASN A 342 -2.39 -11.74 -9.05
C ASN A 342 -2.95 -10.86 -10.18
N PRO A 343 -3.47 -11.46 -11.28
CA PRO A 343 -4.05 -10.71 -12.41
C PRO A 343 -5.22 -9.82 -12.00
N GLU A 344 -5.96 -10.18 -10.96
CA GLU A 344 -7.11 -9.44 -10.45
C GLU A 344 -6.75 -8.34 -9.45
N ALA A 345 -5.46 -8.21 -9.07
CA ALA A 345 -5.04 -7.18 -8.10
C ALA A 345 -5.49 -5.78 -8.55
N PHE A 346 -6.13 -5.05 -7.66
CA PHE A 346 -6.51 -3.65 -7.87
C PHE A 346 -5.25 -2.76 -7.89
N LEU A 347 -5.19 -1.81 -8.83
CA LEU A 347 -4.05 -0.90 -9.04
C LEU A 347 -4.50 0.55 -8.92
#